data_bec0af1abaf31858770ca767273bfae1
#
_entry.id   bec0af1abaf31858770ca767273bfae1
#
_cell.length_a   1.000
_cell.length_b   1.000
_cell.length_c   1.000
_cell.angle_alpha   90.00
_cell.angle_beta   90.00
_cell.angle_gamma   90.00
#
_symmetry.space_group_name_H-M   'P 1'
#
loop_
_entity.id
_entity.type
_entity.pdbx_description
1 polymer ?
#
loop_
_entity_poly.entity_id
_entity_poly.type
_entity_poly.pdbx_seq_one_letter_code
_entity_poly.pdbx_strand_id
1 'polypeptide(L)'
;MSIKAVVFDLDGTLLNTLTDLAASCNRALLQMGLPTRTTDEIRSFIGNGARLLCNRAVGMDAPADVVDECLRLFQADYNIHLNDHTAPYAGIMEMLATLRDRGIGCAVVSNKYDAATRAICRLYFGDLVPVSIGEGNGISKKPCPDGVLKALSLLGAQAHEALYVGDSDTDVETAHNAGLFCVGVTWGFRSRMVLEMAGAESIIDTPEELLDIVLQN
;
A
#
# COMPACT_ATOMS: atom_id res chain seq x y z
N MET A 1 -15.09 1.51 22.05
CA MET A 1 -14.07 2.59 21.90
C MET A 1 -14.38 3.32 20.61
N SER A 2 -14.32 4.64 20.58
CA SER A 2 -14.62 5.37 19.34
C SER A 2 -13.39 5.41 18.46
N ILE A 3 -13.48 4.90 17.23
CA ILE A 3 -12.41 4.98 16.23
C ILE A 3 -12.31 6.42 15.73
N LYS A 4 -11.10 6.99 15.75
CA LYS A 4 -10.80 8.37 15.32
C LYS A 4 -9.95 8.42 14.05
N ALA A 5 -9.24 7.32 13.73
CA ALA A 5 -8.36 7.26 12.58
C ALA A 5 -8.37 5.88 11.91
N VAL A 6 -8.17 5.88 10.58
CA VAL A 6 -7.89 4.68 9.82
C VAL A 6 -6.62 4.90 9.00
N VAL A 7 -5.66 4.00 9.15
CA VAL A 7 -4.42 3.98 8.38
C VAL A 7 -4.54 2.90 7.31
N PHE A 8 -4.34 3.26 6.07
CA PHE A 8 -4.45 2.36 4.91
C PHE A 8 -3.09 2.08 4.28
N ASP A 9 -2.91 0.87 3.76
CA ASP A 9 -1.97 0.69 2.66
C ASP A 9 -2.54 1.30 1.37
N LEU A 10 -1.71 1.38 0.33
CA LEU A 10 -2.05 2.01 -0.94
C LEU A 10 -2.27 0.99 -2.05
N ASP A 11 -1.18 0.31 -2.44
CA ASP A 11 -1.11 -0.57 -3.61
C ASP A 11 -1.79 -1.92 -3.31
N GLY A 12 -2.96 -2.19 -3.87
CA GLY A 12 -3.77 -3.37 -3.56
C GLY A 12 -4.86 -3.13 -2.49
N THR A 13 -4.82 -2.01 -1.79
CA THR A 13 -5.79 -1.66 -0.76
C THR A 13 -6.74 -0.54 -1.21
N LEU A 14 -6.22 0.66 -1.45
CA LEU A 14 -7.01 1.79 -1.96
C LEU A 14 -7.00 1.86 -3.48
N LEU A 15 -5.85 1.55 -4.11
CA LEU A 15 -5.65 1.65 -5.56
C LEU A 15 -5.26 0.30 -6.16
N ASN A 16 -5.87 -0.03 -7.30
CA ASN A 16 -5.37 -1.08 -8.17
C ASN A 16 -4.26 -0.51 -9.06
N THR A 17 -3.02 -0.70 -8.64
CA THR A 17 -1.81 -0.20 -9.32
C THR A 17 -1.08 -1.27 -10.12
N LEU A 18 -1.58 -2.51 -10.13
CA LEU A 18 -0.89 -3.68 -10.66
C LEU A 18 -0.47 -3.51 -12.13
N THR A 19 -1.37 -3.00 -12.97
CA THR A 19 -1.12 -2.87 -14.41
C THR A 19 0.04 -1.93 -14.69
N ASP A 20 0.07 -0.76 -14.04
CA ASP A 20 1.12 0.24 -14.26
C ASP A 20 2.46 -0.20 -13.67
N LEU A 21 2.44 -0.84 -12.49
CA LEU A 21 3.64 -1.45 -11.90
C LEU A 21 4.23 -2.54 -12.80
N ALA A 22 3.38 -3.44 -13.32
CA ALA A 22 3.81 -4.52 -14.21
C ALA A 22 4.36 -3.97 -15.54
N ALA A 23 3.69 -3.00 -16.12
CA ALA A 23 4.12 -2.37 -17.38
C ALA A 23 5.49 -1.68 -17.21
N SER A 24 5.67 -0.89 -16.16
CA SER A 24 6.93 -0.18 -15.89
C SER A 24 8.08 -1.14 -15.56
N CYS A 25 7.82 -2.18 -14.78
CA CYS A 25 8.80 -3.22 -14.50
C CYS A 25 9.25 -3.92 -15.79
N ASN A 26 8.32 -4.30 -16.65
CA ASN A 26 8.61 -4.96 -17.92
C ASN A 26 9.34 -4.05 -18.92
N ARG A 27 9.02 -2.75 -18.95
CA ARG A 27 9.79 -1.80 -19.77
C ARG A 27 11.23 -1.65 -19.28
N ALA A 28 11.46 -1.64 -17.96
CA ALA A 28 12.81 -1.64 -17.41
C ALA A 28 13.59 -2.92 -17.79
N LEU A 29 12.98 -4.09 -17.65
CA LEU A 29 13.60 -5.36 -18.05
C LEU A 29 13.95 -5.39 -19.54
N LEU A 30 13.05 -4.94 -20.42
CA LEU A 30 13.29 -4.88 -21.86
C LEU A 30 14.46 -3.95 -22.22
N GLN A 31 14.59 -2.78 -21.56
CA GLN A 31 15.72 -1.87 -21.75
C GLN A 31 17.06 -2.52 -21.35
N MET A 32 17.04 -3.44 -20.40
CA MET A 32 18.20 -4.21 -19.96
C MET A 32 18.46 -5.47 -20.82
N GLY A 33 17.63 -5.76 -21.82
CA GLY A 33 17.71 -6.98 -22.62
C GLY A 33 17.32 -8.24 -21.86
N LEU A 34 16.57 -8.11 -20.77
CA LEU A 34 16.10 -9.20 -19.92
C LEU A 34 14.67 -9.65 -20.30
N PRO A 35 14.32 -10.92 -20.02
CA PRO A 35 12.96 -11.41 -20.26
C PRO A 35 11.94 -10.70 -19.38
N THR A 36 10.77 -10.43 -19.93
CA THR A 36 9.64 -9.86 -19.18
C THR A 36 9.04 -10.87 -18.20
N ARG A 37 8.28 -10.36 -17.23
CA ARG A 37 7.52 -11.13 -16.25
C ARG A 37 6.03 -11.04 -16.55
N THR A 38 5.30 -12.10 -16.22
CA THR A 38 3.84 -12.09 -16.26
C THR A 38 3.28 -11.16 -15.19
N THR A 39 2.03 -10.72 -15.37
CA THR A 39 1.34 -9.90 -14.36
C THR A 39 1.21 -10.62 -13.02
N ASP A 40 1.00 -11.93 -13.02
CA ASP A 40 0.89 -12.73 -11.79
C ASP A 40 2.22 -12.88 -11.06
N GLU A 41 3.34 -13.01 -11.79
CA GLU A 41 4.68 -12.93 -11.18
C GLU A 41 4.89 -11.57 -10.52
N ILE A 42 4.63 -10.47 -11.26
CA ILE A 42 4.78 -9.11 -10.71
C ILE A 42 3.87 -8.91 -9.50
N ARG A 43 2.61 -9.38 -9.54
CA ARG A 43 1.70 -9.35 -8.37
C ARG A 43 2.33 -9.99 -7.14
N SER A 44 3.00 -11.13 -7.32
CA SER A 44 3.67 -11.83 -6.21
C SER A 44 4.91 -11.07 -5.68
N PHE A 45 5.51 -10.20 -6.50
CA PHE A 45 6.72 -9.45 -6.16
C PHE A 45 6.43 -8.14 -5.42
N ILE A 46 5.21 -7.59 -5.55
CA ILE A 46 4.78 -6.32 -4.94
C ILE A 46 4.60 -6.47 -3.42
N GLY A 47 4.67 -5.37 -2.67
CA GLY A 47 4.38 -5.27 -1.23
C GLY A 47 5.58 -4.91 -0.36
N ASN A 48 6.80 -5.26 -0.80
CA ASN A 48 8.02 -5.07 0.00
C ASN A 48 8.97 -3.96 -0.54
N GLY A 49 8.42 -3.02 -1.33
CA GLY A 49 9.15 -1.90 -1.92
C GLY A 49 9.76 -2.19 -3.29
N ALA A 50 10.07 -1.10 -4.01
CA ALA A 50 10.50 -1.16 -5.42
C ALA A 50 11.81 -1.92 -5.63
N ARG A 51 12.77 -1.82 -4.71
CA ARG A 51 14.05 -2.54 -4.82
C ARG A 51 13.86 -4.05 -4.81
N LEU A 52 12.99 -4.57 -3.93
CA LEU A 52 12.76 -6.01 -3.86
C LEU A 52 11.91 -6.50 -5.04
N LEU A 53 10.96 -5.70 -5.53
CA LEU A 53 10.27 -5.96 -6.79
C LEU A 53 11.29 -6.14 -7.93
N CYS A 54 12.23 -5.20 -8.11
CA CYS A 54 13.25 -5.28 -9.15
C CYS A 54 14.17 -6.49 -8.96
N ASN A 55 14.62 -6.77 -7.74
CA ASN A 55 15.46 -7.93 -7.44
C ASN A 55 14.75 -9.24 -7.83
N ARG A 56 13.48 -9.40 -7.46
CA ARG A 56 12.68 -10.58 -7.86
C ARG A 56 12.48 -10.65 -9.38
N ALA A 57 12.33 -9.50 -10.03
CA ALA A 57 12.11 -9.43 -11.46
C ALA A 57 13.35 -9.79 -12.28
N VAL A 58 14.53 -9.33 -11.91
CA VAL A 58 15.80 -9.70 -12.57
C VAL A 58 16.30 -11.08 -12.16
N GLY A 59 15.94 -11.57 -10.97
CA GLY A 59 16.34 -12.83 -10.36
C GLY A 59 17.05 -12.60 -9.02
N MET A 60 16.71 -13.41 -8.01
CA MET A 60 17.19 -13.22 -6.63
C MET A 60 18.71 -13.28 -6.47
N ASP A 61 19.40 -13.99 -7.37
CA ASP A 61 20.87 -14.15 -7.37
C ASP A 61 21.57 -13.11 -8.25
N ALA A 62 20.83 -12.12 -8.80
CA ALA A 62 21.40 -11.09 -9.66
C ALA A 62 22.38 -10.19 -8.88
N PRO A 63 23.49 -9.74 -9.51
CA PRO A 63 24.41 -8.78 -8.91
C PRO A 63 23.71 -7.48 -8.50
N ALA A 64 24.21 -6.83 -7.45
CA ALA A 64 23.58 -5.62 -6.89
C ALA A 64 23.48 -4.48 -7.90
N ASP A 65 24.45 -4.31 -8.78
CA ASP A 65 24.47 -3.31 -9.84
C ASP A 65 23.39 -3.54 -10.89
N VAL A 66 23.07 -4.80 -11.21
CA VAL A 66 21.95 -5.17 -12.10
C VAL A 66 20.61 -4.80 -11.44
N VAL A 67 20.45 -5.07 -10.15
CA VAL A 67 19.26 -4.69 -9.40
C VAL A 67 19.10 -3.17 -9.33
N ASP A 68 20.22 -2.45 -9.09
CA ASP A 68 20.23 -0.98 -9.01
C ASP A 68 19.86 -0.33 -10.34
N GLU A 69 20.36 -0.87 -11.46
CA GLU A 69 19.98 -0.38 -12.80
C GLU A 69 18.52 -0.65 -13.11
N CYS A 70 18.02 -1.86 -12.79
CA CYS A 70 16.60 -2.17 -12.94
C CYS A 70 15.72 -1.20 -12.12
N LEU A 71 16.09 -0.95 -10.86
CA LEU A 71 15.39 -0.01 -10.00
C LEU A 71 15.38 1.42 -10.57
N ARG A 72 16.53 1.88 -11.06
CA ARG A 72 16.66 3.20 -11.67
C ARG A 72 15.74 3.35 -12.89
N LEU A 73 15.75 2.36 -13.78
CA LEU A 73 14.92 2.35 -14.98
C LEU A 73 13.44 2.24 -14.64
N PHE A 74 13.08 1.36 -13.70
CA PHE A 74 11.72 1.21 -13.20
C PHE A 74 11.19 2.52 -12.64
N GLN A 75 11.94 3.18 -11.75
CA GLN A 75 11.51 4.44 -11.14
C GLN A 75 11.36 5.57 -12.15
N ALA A 76 12.29 5.67 -13.10
CA ALA A 76 12.22 6.67 -14.17
C ALA A 76 10.97 6.50 -15.03
N ASP A 77 10.64 5.26 -15.41
CA ASP A 77 9.46 4.93 -16.18
C ASP A 77 8.17 5.11 -15.37
N TYR A 78 8.13 4.54 -14.15
CA TYR A 78 6.95 4.57 -13.30
C TYR A 78 6.56 5.99 -12.88
N ASN A 79 7.50 6.91 -12.71
CA ASN A 79 7.20 8.32 -12.44
C ASN A 79 6.37 9.00 -13.55
N ILE A 80 6.50 8.52 -14.78
CA ILE A 80 5.76 9.04 -15.95
C ILE A 80 4.41 8.32 -16.08
N HIS A 81 4.38 7.00 -15.80
CA HIS A 81 3.29 6.09 -16.11
C HIS A 81 2.52 5.58 -14.88
N LEU A 82 2.69 6.22 -13.72
CA LEU A 82 2.09 5.77 -12.46
C LEU A 82 0.55 5.83 -12.42
N ASN A 83 -0.07 6.40 -13.44
CA ASN A 83 -1.49 6.70 -13.50
C ASN A 83 -2.11 6.42 -14.89
N ASP A 84 -1.52 5.55 -15.69
CA ASP A 84 -2.07 5.21 -17.02
C ASP A 84 -3.31 4.30 -16.90
N HIS A 85 -3.30 3.37 -15.93
CA HIS A 85 -4.38 2.39 -15.68
C HIS A 85 -4.76 2.29 -14.20
N THR A 86 -4.02 2.96 -13.32
CA THR A 86 -4.29 2.96 -11.88
C THR A 86 -5.65 3.59 -11.61
N ALA A 87 -6.42 2.98 -10.72
CA ALA A 87 -7.73 3.47 -10.30
C ALA A 87 -8.05 3.04 -8.86
N PRO A 88 -8.87 3.78 -8.11
CA PRO A 88 -9.43 3.31 -6.85
C PRO A 88 -10.26 2.04 -7.08
N TYR A 89 -10.22 1.12 -6.12
CA TYR A 89 -11.17 0.02 -6.13
C TYR A 89 -12.62 0.54 -5.94
N ALA A 90 -13.59 -0.23 -6.41
CA ALA A 90 -15.00 0.14 -6.29
C ALA A 90 -15.37 0.36 -4.81
N GLY A 91 -16.11 1.44 -4.51
CA GLY A 91 -16.55 1.79 -3.15
C GLY A 91 -15.52 2.56 -2.30
N ILE A 92 -14.25 2.65 -2.71
CA ILE A 92 -13.19 3.33 -1.92
C ILE A 92 -13.49 4.82 -1.75
N MET A 93 -13.89 5.51 -2.79
CA MET A 93 -14.13 6.95 -2.72
C MET A 93 -15.31 7.28 -1.81
N GLU A 94 -16.37 6.50 -1.89
CA GLU A 94 -17.58 6.61 -1.06
C GLU A 94 -17.27 6.31 0.42
N MET A 95 -16.47 5.27 0.67
CA MET A 95 -16.00 4.91 2.00
C MET A 95 -15.17 6.04 2.62
N LEU A 96 -14.17 6.56 1.91
CA LEU A 96 -13.31 7.65 2.39
C LEU A 96 -14.12 8.93 2.65
N ALA A 97 -15.08 9.26 1.78
CA ALA A 97 -15.96 10.40 1.99
C ALA A 97 -16.82 10.23 3.25
N THR A 98 -17.36 9.03 3.47
CA THR A 98 -18.14 8.70 4.68
C THR A 98 -17.31 8.80 5.95
N LEU A 99 -16.07 8.30 5.95
CA LEU A 99 -15.14 8.43 7.09
C LEU A 99 -14.88 9.90 7.41
N ARG A 100 -14.55 10.72 6.40
CA ARG A 100 -14.35 12.17 6.56
C ARG A 100 -15.59 12.84 7.17
N ASP A 101 -16.77 12.55 6.63
CA ASP A 101 -18.03 13.19 7.08
C ASP A 101 -18.40 12.78 8.52
N ARG A 102 -17.84 11.68 9.02
CA ARG A 102 -17.93 11.25 10.42
C ARG A 102 -16.78 11.77 11.29
N GLY A 103 -15.89 12.59 10.73
CA GLY A 103 -14.74 13.15 11.48
C GLY A 103 -13.62 12.14 11.77
N ILE A 104 -13.57 11.04 11.02
CA ILE A 104 -12.53 10.01 11.14
C ILE A 104 -11.38 10.36 10.21
N GLY A 105 -10.19 10.55 10.78
CA GLY A 105 -8.99 10.89 10.03
C GLY A 105 -8.48 9.70 9.21
N CYS A 106 -8.11 9.93 7.93
CA CYS A 106 -7.54 8.90 7.07
C CYS A 106 -6.09 9.21 6.75
N ALA A 107 -5.24 8.17 6.78
CA ALA A 107 -3.85 8.25 6.36
C ALA A 107 -3.48 7.07 5.45
N VAL A 108 -2.47 7.27 4.60
CA VAL A 108 -1.82 6.20 3.83
C VAL A 108 -0.40 5.99 4.33
N VAL A 109 -0.02 4.72 4.53
CA VAL A 109 1.35 4.29 4.83
C VAL A 109 1.73 3.15 3.88
N SER A 110 2.70 3.40 2.99
CA SER A 110 3.05 2.45 1.92
C SER A 110 4.55 2.20 1.81
N ASN A 111 4.93 1.00 1.35
CA ASN A 111 6.30 0.68 0.95
C ASN A 111 6.69 1.21 -0.45
N LYS A 112 5.77 1.93 -1.10
CA LYS A 112 6.08 2.75 -2.27
C LYS A 112 6.93 3.97 -1.84
N TYR A 113 7.91 4.39 -2.68
CA TYR A 113 8.73 5.57 -2.34
C TYR A 113 7.88 6.85 -2.16
N ASP A 114 8.28 7.69 -1.21
CA ASP A 114 7.47 8.78 -0.65
C ASP A 114 6.95 9.76 -1.72
N ALA A 115 7.79 10.13 -2.70
CA ALA A 115 7.38 11.07 -3.74
C ALA A 115 6.21 10.54 -4.59
N ALA A 116 6.24 9.24 -4.98
CA ALA A 116 5.14 8.64 -5.74
C ALA A 116 3.90 8.43 -4.86
N THR A 117 4.08 8.03 -3.59
CA THR A 117 2.97 7.88 -2.65
C THR A 117 2.21 9.19 -2.50
N ARG A 118 2.91 10.30 -2.24
CA ARG A 118 2.30 11.64 -2.11
C ARG A 118 1.64 12.13 -3.39
N ALA A 119 2.29 11.92 -4.54
CA ALA A 119 1.77 12.37 -5.83
C ALA A 119 0.44 11.68 -6.14
N ILE A 120 0.39 10.35 -6.00
CA ILE A 120 -0.79 9.57 -6.35
C ILE A 120 -1.93 9.75 -5.32
N CYS A 121 -1.62 9.85 -4.02
CA CYS A 121 -2.63 10.15 -2.99
C CYS A 121 -3.26 11.54 -3.20
N ARG A 122 -2.46 12.53 -3.54
CA ARG A 122 -2.97 13.87 -3.86
C ARG A 122 -3.87 13.86 -5.08
N LEU A 123 -3.49 13.10 -6.12
CA LEU A 123 -4.24 13.00 -7.38
C LEU A 123 -5.63 12.39 -7.16
N TYR A 124 -5.71 11.27 -6.42
CA TYR A 124 -6.95 10.51 -6.29
C TYR A 124 -7.80 10.93 -5.10
N PHE A 125 -7.19 11.26 -3.98
CA PHE A 125 -7.92 11.40 -2.71
C PHE A 125 -7.97 12.84 -2.19
N GLY A 126 -6.99 13.69 -2.57
CA GLY A 126 -6.98 15.07 -2.10
C GLY A 126 -7.11 15.16 -0.57
N ASP A 127 -8.12 15.92 -0.12
CA ASP A 127 -8.38 16.14 1.31
C ASP A 127 -9.02 14.95 2.03
N LEU A 128 -9.43 13.89 1.31
CA LEU A 128 -9.95 12.66 1.93
C LEU A 128 -8.82 11.89 2.65
N VAL A 129 -7.57 12.01 2.17
CA VAL A 129 -6.39 11.40 2.77
C VAL A 129 -5.31 12.47 2.99
N PRO A 130 -5.43 13.29 4.04
CA PRO A 130 -4.54 14.42 4.28
C PRO A 130 -3.11 14.00 4.65
N VAL A 131 -2.92 12.77 5.11
CA VAL A 131 -1.61 12.23 5.50
C VAL A 131 -1.25 11.07 4.58
N SER A 132 -0.13 11.19 3.86
CA SER A 132 0.42 10.11 3.03
C SER A 132 1.92 10.00 3.26
N ILE A 133 2.38 8.81 3.61
CA ILE A 133 3.75 8.48 3.99
C ILE A 133 4.21 7.28 3.16
N GLY A 134 5.28 7.46 2.40
CA GLY A 134 5.96 6.40 1.67
C GLY A 134 7.31 6.04 2.28
N GLU A 135 8.00 5.05 1.68
CA GLU A 135 9.36 4.67 2.05
C GLU A 135 10.34 5.83 1.79
N GLY A 136 11.26 6.05 2.71
CA GLY A 136 12.30 7.10 2.61
C GLY A 136 12.13 8.21 3.63
N ASN A 137 12.94 9.27 3.52
CA ASN A 137 12.91 10.44 4.40
C ASN A 137 13.03 10.11 5.90
N GLY A 138 13.80 9.06 6.24
CA GLY A 138 14.01 8.63 7.63
C GLY A 138 12.87 7.75 8.19
N ILE A 139 11.91 7.37 7.37
CA ILE A 139 10.87 6.40 7.74
C ILE A 139 11.30 5.02 7.25
N SER A 140 11.35 4.07 8.18
CA SER A 140 11.61 2.67 7.86
C SER A 140 10.39 2.07 7.14
N LYS A 141 10.66 1.19 6.16
CA LYS A 141 9.57 0.52 5.44
C LYS A 141 8.81 -0.48 6.33
N LYS A 142 7.56 -0.75 5.99
CA LYS A 142 6.78 -1.84 6.59
C LYS A 142 7.54 -3.16 6.47
N PRO A 143 7.53 -4.01 7.52
CA PRO A 143 6.63 -4.00 8.67
C PRO A 143 7.09 -3.16 9.87
N CYS A 144 8.11 -2.28 9.73
CA CYS A 144 8.43 -1.33 10.78
C CYS A 144 7.25 -0.38 11.02
N PRO A 145 6.85 -0.12 12.29
CA PRO A 145 5.69 0.69 12.61
C PRO A 145 5.90 2.20 12.46
N ASP A 146 7.11 2.67 12.12
CA ASP A 146 7.49 4.08 12.12
C ASP A 146 6.51 4.96 11.31
N GLY A 147 6.14 4.52 10.11
CA GLY A 147 5.21 5.24 9.25
C GLY A 147 3.81 5.34 9.87
N VAL A 148 3.33 4.26 10.46
CA VAL A 148 2.01 4.21 11.12
C VAL A 148 1.98 5.12 12.35
N LEU A 149 2.97 5.02 13.22
CA LEU A 149 3.06 5.86 14.42
C LEU A 149 3.17 7.35 14.06
N LYS A 150 3.90 7.67 12.99
CA LYS A 150 3.98 9.02 12.45
C LYS A 150 2.63 9.50 11.90
N ALA A 151 1.91 8.65 11.16
CA ALA A 151 0.59 8.97 10.64
C ALA A 151 -0.41 9.25 11.77
N LEU A 152 -0.44 8.41 12.81
CA LEU A 152 -1.29 8.61 13.99
C LEU A 152 -0.98 9.93 14.70
N SER A 153 0.31 10.24 14.88
CA SER A 153 0.75 11.52 15.47
C SER A 153 0.25 12.73 14.69
N LEU A 154 0.27 12.65 13.33
CA LEU A 154 -0.21 13.73 12.46
C LEU A 154 -1.74 13.86 12.49
N LEU A 155 -2.46 12.76 12.67
CA LEU A 155 -3.92 12.72 12.80
C LEU A 155 -4.40 13.03 14.23
N GLY A 156 -3.50 13.11 15.21
CA GLY A 156 -3.86 13.32 16.62
C GLY A 156 -4.58 12.15 17.28
N ALA A 157 -4.36 10.91 16.78
CA ALA A 157 -4.99 9.70 17.28
C ALA A 157 -4.00 8.80 18.03
N GLN A 158 -4.51 7.99 18.95
CA GLN A 158 -3.75 6.95 19.67
C GLN A 158 -3.97 5.58 18.99
N ALA A 159 -3.07 4.62 19.20
CA ALA A 159 -3.18 3.30 18.60
C ALA A 159 -4.51 2.60 18.90
N HIS A 160 -5.02 2.70 20.13
CA HIS A 160 -6.29 2.10 20.55
C HIS A 160 -7.55 2.82 19.99
N GLU A 161 -7.38 3.96 19.31
CA GLU A 161 -8.42 4.73 18.63
C GLU A 161 -8.34 4.60 17.11
N ALA A 162 -7.50 3.68 16.61
CA ALA A 162 -7.24 3.56 15.17
C ALA A 162 -7.27 2.11 14.69
N LEU A 163 -7.53 1.96 13.39
CA LEU A 163 -7.43 0.70 12.65
C LEU A 163 -6.35 0.80 11.59
N TYR A 164 -5.77 -0.35 11.21
CA TYR A 164 -4.95 -0.48 10.03
C TYR A 164 -5.66 -1.35 8.99
N VAL A 165 -5.64 -0.94 7.73
CA VAL A 165 -6.32 -1.63 6.63
C VAL A 165 -5.29 -1.94 5.54
N GLY A 166 -5.17 -3.22 5.14
CA GLY A 166 -4.22 -3.64 4.13
C GLY A 166 -4.56 -4.98 3.50
N ASP A 167 -3.88 -5.32 2.40
CA ASP A 167 -4.15 -6.51 1.60
C ASP A 167 -3.09 -7.60 1.71
N SER A 168 -2.07 -7.42 2.56
CA SER A 168 -0.91 -8.33 2.63
C SER A 168 -0.52 -8.74 4.05
N ASP A 169 0.27 -9.82 4.14
CA ASP A 169 0.94 -10.27 5.36
C ASP A 169 1.82 -9.17 5.98
N THR A 170 2.52 -8.41 5.15
CA THR A 170 3.31 -7.24 5.59
C THR A 170 2.44 -6.18 6.30
N ASP A 171 1.19 -6.00 5.86
CA ASP A 171 0.25 -5.06 6.47
C ASP A 171 -0.20 -5.53 7.84
N VAL A 172 -0.54 -6.82 7.95
CA VAL A 172 -0.93 -7.43 9.22
C VAL A 172 0.20 -7.30 10.24
N GLU A 173 1.44 -7.64 9.84
CA GLU A 173 2.63 -7.50 10.70
C GLU A 173 2.88 -6.04 11.09
N THR A 174 2.68 -5.09 10.16
CA THR A 174 2.81 -3.65 10.44
C THR A 174 1.81 -3.17 11.48
N ALA A 175 0.55 -3.59 11.33
CA ALA A 175 -0.51 -3.27 12.27
C ALA A 175 -0.17 -3.78 13.69
N HIS A 176 0.22 -5.04 13.80
CA HIS A 176 0.61 -5.65 15.07
C HIS A 176 1.81 -4.96 15.71
N ASN A 177 2.83 -4.64 14.92
CA ASN A 177 4.02 -3.91 15.38
C ASN A 177 3.68 -2.49 15.87
N ALA A 178 2.63 -1.87 15.32
CA ALA A 178 2.14 -0.57 15.76
C ALA A 178 1.08 -0.64 16.88
N GLY A 179 0.64 -1.84 17.27
CA GLY A 179 -0.39 -2.05 18.28
C GLY A 179 -1.81 -1.70 17.82
N LEU A 180 -2.08 -1.83 16.49
CA LEU A 180 -3.38 -1.57 15.90
C LEU A 180 -4.12 -2.87 15.58
N PHE A 181 -5.45 -2.79 15.61
CA PHE A 181 -6.33 -3.80 15.03
C PHE A 181 -6.21 -3.78 13.51
N CYS A 182 -5.94 -4.93 12.90
CA CYS A 182 -5.78 -5.08 11.45
C CYS A 182 -7.06 -5.57 10.79
N VAL A 183 -7.47 -4.84 9.76
CA VAL A 183 -8.53 -5.28 8.84
C VAL A 183 -7.88 -5.66 7.50
N GLY A 184 -7.87 -6.94 7.18
CA GLY A 184 -7.42 -7.44 5.89
C GLY A 184 -8.48 -7.26 4.81
N VAL A 185 -8.08 -6.92 3.58
CA VAL A 185 -8.99 -6.76 2.45
C VAL A 185 -8.72 -7.81 1.37
N THR A 186 -9.78 -8.43 0.81
CA THR A 186 -9.63 -9.56 -0.13
C THR A 186 -9.58 -9.17 -1.60
N TRP A 187 -9.89 -7.92 -1.95
CA TRP A 187 -9.83 -7.43 -3.34
C TRP A 187 -8.42 -7.09 -3.82
N GLY A 188 -7.41 -7.17 -2.93
CA GLY A 188 -6.02 -6.80 -3.21
C GLY A 188 -5.19 -7.88 -3.89
N PHE A 189 -3.88 -7.87 -3.62
CA PHE A 189 -2.91 -8.74 -4.29
C PHE A 189 -2.71 -10.08 -3.61
N ARG A 190 -3.05 -10.23 -2.32
CA ARG A 190 -2.94 -11.49 -1.57
C ARG A 190 -4.29 -12.16 -1.37
N SER A 191 -4.26 -13.48 -1.22
CA SER A 191 -5.46 -14.26 -0.96
C SER A 191 -5.91 -14.11 0.50
N ARG A 192 -7.19 -14.34 0.76
CA ARG A 192 -7.76 -14.43 2.12
C ARG A 192 -6.92 -15.33 3.03
N MET A 193 -6.48 -16.51 2.53
CA MET A 193 -5.67 -17.45 3.30
C MET A 193 -4.38 -16.82 3.82
N VAL A 194 -3.71 -15.96 3.03
CA VAL A 194 -2.48 -15.27 3.47
C VAL A 194 -2.78 -14.33 4.64
N LEU A 195 -3.88 -13.58 4.56
CA LEU A 195 -4.32 -12.67 5.63
C LEU A 195 -4.71 -13.43 6.92
N GLU A 196 -5.42 -14.55 6.78
CA GLU A 196 -5.77 -15.43 7.89
C GLU A 196 -4.53 -16.01 8.57
N MET A 197 -3.57 -16.52 7.78
CA MET A 197 -2.31 -17.08 8.30
C MET A 197 -1.42 -16.01 8.95
N ALA A 198 -1.47 -14.77 8.48
CA ALA A 198 -0.78 -13.64 9.10
C ALA A 198 -1.45 -13.17 10.40
N GLY A 199 -2.70 -13.53 10.64
CA GLY A 199 -3.44 -13.22 11.87
C GLY A 199 -4.20 -11.89 11.82
N ALA A 200 -4.72 -11.49 10.64
CA ALA A 200 -5.62 -10.33 10.56
C ALA A 200 -6.85 -10.54 11.45
N GLU A 201 -7.16 -9.57 12.32
CA GLU A 201 -8.26 -9.69 13.29
C GLU A 201 -9.65 -9.65 12.63
N SER A 202 -9.76 -8.98 11.48
CA SER A 202 -10.96 -9.00 10.63
C SER A 202 -10.55 -9.07 9.16
N ILE A 203 -11.37 -9.70 8.33
CA ILE A 203 -11.15 -9.74 6.88
C ILE A 203 -12.47 -9.42 6.19
N ILE A 204 -12.43 -8.40 5.33
CA ILE A 204 -13.58 -7.87 4.61
C ILE A 204 -13.45 -8.08 3.10
N ASP A 205 -14.60 -8.17 2.43
CA ASP A 205 -14.69 -8.38 0.98
C ASP A 205 -15.09 -7.12 0.22
N THR A 206 -15.64 -6.10 0.91
CA THR A 206 -16.03 -4.82 0.32
C THR A 206 -15.65 -3.65 1.23
N PRO A 207 -15.43 -2.44 0.66
CA PRO A 207 -15.13 -1.24 1.47
C PRO A 207 -16.26 -0.83 2.42
N GLU A 208 -17.51 -1.15 2.11
CA GLU A 208 -18.68 -0.85 2.95
C GLU A 208 -18.60 -1.58 4.29
N GLU A 209 -18.08 -2.81 4.31
CA GLU A 209 -17.92 -3.59 5.55
C GLU A 209 -16.96 -2.91 6.54
N LEU A 210 -15.99 -2.11 6.06
CA LEU A 210 -15.14 -1.32 6.95
C LEU A 210 -15.95 -0.28 7.73
N LEU A 211 -16.96 0.35 7.09
CA LEU A 211 -17.83 1.31 7.76
C LEU A 211 -18.61 0.66 8.90
N ASP A 212 -19.04 -0.60 8.73
CA ASP A 212 -19.72 -1.34 9.80
C ASP A 212 -18.80 -1.55 11.01
N ILE A 213 -17.52 -1.90 10.77
CA ILE A 213 -16.53 -2.08 11.85
C ILE A 213 -16.27 -0.75 12.57
N VAL A 214 -16.12 0.35 11.82
CA VAL A 214 -15.72 1.65 12.36
C VAL A 214 -16.87 2.34 13.08
N LEU A 215 -18.11 2.19 12.60
CA LEU A 215 -19.28 2.92 13.11
C LEU A 215 -20.06 2.18 14.20
N GLN A 216 -19.81 0.89 14.42
CA GLN A 216 -20.44 0.10 15.49
C GLN A 216 -19.66 0.15 16.82
N ASN A 217 -18.47 0.74 16.84
CA ASN A 217 -17.60 0.93 18.00
C ASN A 217 -17.56 2.39 18.46
#